data_4009397517040c605292801355b92e6b
#
_entry.id   4009397517040c605292801355b92e6b
#
_cell.length_a   1.000
_cell.length_b   1.000
_cell.length_c   1.000
_cell.angle_alpha   90.00
_cell.angle_beta   90.00
_cell.angle_gamma   90.00
#
_symmetry.space_group_name_H-M   'P 1'
#
loop_
_entity.id
_entity.type
_entity.pdbx_description
1 polymer ?
#
loop_
_entity_poly.entity_id
_entity_poly.type
_entity_poly.pdbx_seq_one_letter_code
_entity_poly.pdbx_strand_id
1 'polypeptide(L)'
;MKFTHGTWWLTVAVLLAGLTLAGCQLTRQNFQAVSLGQTPEQVQKILGSPRYQFGGEWVYTADDPRNLAKATLYFGPDKTVVGKAWQNPEKPWENLREGQVPQP
;
A
#
# COMPACT_ATOMS: atom_id res chain seq x y z
N MET A 1 6.03 -38.23 15.90
CA MET A 1 4.97 -37.58 15.22
C MET A 1 4.74 -36.17 15.64
N LYS A 2 4.70 -35.86 16.87
CA LYS A 2 4.37 -34.53 17.30
C LYS A 2 5.42 -33.52 17.01
N PHE A 3 6.64 -33.90 16.93
CA PHE A 3 7.72 -32.96 16.65
C PHE A 3 7.61 -32.32 15.30
N THR A 4 6.93 -32.93 14.38
CA THR A 4 6.74 -32.34 13.07
C THR A 4 6.00 -31.04 13.12
N HIS A 5 5.13 -30.89 14.06
CA HIS A 5 4.34 -29.65 14.16
C HIS A 5 5.19 -28.45 14.57
N GLY A 6 6.18 -28.66 15.40
CA GLY A 6 7.04 -27.56 15.82
C GLY A 6 7.78 -26.93 14.66
N THR A 7 8.25 -27.74 13.74
CA THR A 7 8.95 -27.24 12.57
C THR A 7 8.05 -26.38 11.71
N TRP A 8 6.81 -26.77 11.59
CA TRP A 8 5.83 -26.02 10.83
C TRP A 8 5.65 -24.60 11.36
N TRP A 9 5.53 -24.48 12.66
CA TRP A 9 5.31 -23.19 13.28
C TRP A 9 6.44 -22.23 13.01
N LEU A 10 7.66 -22.68 13.09
CA LEU A 10 8.81 -21.83 12.84
C LEU A 10 8.81 -21.29 11.41
N THR A 11 8.48 -22.13 10.46
CA THR A 11 8.45 -21.73 9.07
C THR A 11 7.42 -20.65 8.83
N VAL A 12 6.23 -20.81 9.39
CA VAL A 12 5.17 -19.84 9.22
C VAL A 12 5.56 -18.49 9.80
N ALA A 13 6.19 -18.50 10.98
CA ALA A 13 6.61 -17.25 11.62
C ALA A 13 7.59 -16.48 10.76
N VAL A 14 8.53 -17.17 10.13
CA VAL A 14 9.51 -16.52 9.26
C VAL A 14 8.82 -15.86 8.07
N LEU A 15 7.86 -16.54 7.46
CA LEU A 15 7.14 -15.99 6.33
C LEU A 15 6.38 -14.72 6.70
N LEU A 16 5.75 -14.71 7.86
CA LEU A 16 5.03 -13.53 8.32
C LEU A 16 5.96 -12.34 8.50
N ALA A 17 7.13 -12.56 9.06
CA ALA A 17 8.12 -11.50 9.23
C ALA A 17 8.55 -10.93 7.86
N GLY A 18 8.76 -11.80 6.89
CA GLY A 18 9.13 -11.36 5.56
C GLY A 18 8.05 -10.51 4.91
N LEU A 19 6.80 -10.89 5.05
CA LEU A 19 5.70 -10.12 4.50
C LEU A 19 5.60 -8.74 5.13
N THR A 20 5.84 -8.63 6.43
CA THR A 20 5.82 -7.35 7.12
C THR A 20 6.87 -6.40 6.54
N LEU A 21 8.06 -6.88 6.29
CA LEU A 21 9.11 -6.05 5.71
C LEU A 21 8.76 -5.62 4.28
N ALA A 22 8.18 -6.52 3.51
CA ALA A 22 7.81 -6.21 2.13
C ALA A 22 6.75 -5.11 2.06
N GLY A 23 5.88 -4.99 3.07
CA GLY A 23 4.83 -3.99 3.09
C GLY A 23 5.30 -2.57 3.28
N CYS A 24 6.62 -2.34 3.53
CA CYS A 24 7.14 -1.00 3.76
C CYS A 24 7.61 -0.31 2.49
N GLN A 25 7.46 -0.92 1.33
CA GLN A 25 7.94 -0.35 0.07
C GLN A 25 6.80 0.09 -0.82
N LEU A 26 6.95 1.29 -1.38
CA LEU A 26 6.01 1.78 -2.37
C LEU A 26 6.40 1.22 -3.74
N THR A 27 5.65 0.24 -4.22
CA THR A 27 5.82 -0.34 -5.54
C THR A 27 4.49 -0.30 -6.27
N ARG A 28 4.56 -0.37 -7.60
CA ARG A 28 3.35 -0.44 -8.41
C ARG A 28 2.51 -1.66 -8.02
N GLN A 29 3.16 -2.77 -7.77
CA GLN A 29 2.49 -4.00 -7.38
C GLN A 29 1.74 -3.85 -6.06
N ASN A 30 2.39 -3.24 -5.05
CA ASN A 30 1.74 -3.02 -3.76
C ASN A 30 0.59 -2.03 -3.88
N PHE A 31 0.77 -0.99 -4.70
CA PHE A 31 -0.31 -0.05 -4.95
C PHE A 31 -1.54 -0.75 -5.57
N GLN A 32 -1.30 -1.64 -6.53
CA GLN A 32 -2.38 -2.37 -7.18
C GLN A 32 -3.08 -3.33 -6.23
N ALA A 33 -2.41 -3.76 -5.17
CA ALA A 33 -3.02 -4.64 -4.17
C ALA A 33 -3.99 -3.90 -3.26
N VAL A 34 -3.96 -2.57 -3.23
CA VAL A 34 -4.92 -1.79 -2.46
C VAL A 34 -6.23 -1.76 -3.24
N SER A 35 -7.32 -2.16 -2.58
CA SER A 35 -8.65 -2.20 -3.20
C SER A 35 -9.55 -1.15 -2.59
N LEU A 36 -10.48 -0.64 -3.39
CA LEU A 36 -11.52 0.24 -2.87
C LEU A 36 -12.31 -0.51 -1.79
N GLY A 37 -12.65 0.19 -0.73
CA GLY A 37 -13.37 -0.39 0.40
C GLY A 37 -12.50 -0.88 1.53
N GLN A 38 -11.18 -0.88 1.37
CA GLN A 38 -10.27 -1.30 2.44
C GLN A 38 -10.18 -0.24 3.53
N THR A 39 -9.91 -0.69 4.75
CA THR A 39 -9.73 0.19 5.90
C THR A 39 -8.30 0.73 5.95
N PRO A 40 -8.05 1.81 6.73
CA PRO A 40 -6.69 2.30 6.91
C PRO A 40 -5.72 1.23 7.41
N GLU A 41 -6.18 0.37 8.31
CA GLU A 41 -5.35 -0.70 8.84
C GLU A 41 -4.93 -1.69 7.75
N GLN A 42 -5.86 -2.02 6.87
CA GLN A 42 -5.56 -2.92 5.75
C GLN A 42 -4.57 -2.28 4.77
N VAL A 43 -4.73 -0.99 4.51
CA VAL A 43 -3.82 -0.25 3.63
C VAL A 43 -2.41 -0.22 4.23
N GLN A 44 -2.30 0.01 5.53
CA GLN A 44 -0.99 0.06 6.18
C GLN A 44 -0.26 -1.28 6.13
N LYS A 45 -0.98 -2.39 6.11
CA LYS A 45 -0.37 -3.69 5.96
C LYS A 45 0.26 -3.88 4.58
N ILE A 46 -0.27 -3.20 3.58
CA ILE A 46 0.21 -3.32 2.21
C ILE A 46 1.29 -2.28 1.90
N LEU A 47 1.04 -1.02 2.24
CA LEU A 47 1.89 0.09 1.85
C LEU A 47 2.70 0.69 3.00
N GLY A 48 2.43 0.30 4.24
CA GLY A 48 3.05 0.93 5.40
C GLY A 48 2.41 2.27 5.71
N SER A 49 3.13 3.08 6.49
CA SER A 49 2.63 4.41 6.89
C SER A 49 2.78 5.40 5.74
N PRO A 50 1.80 6.27 5.52
CA PRO A 50 1.91 7.27 4.47
C PRO A 50 2.92 8.36 4.86
N ARG A 51 3.48 9.00 3.84
CA ARG A 51 4.38 10.12 4.06
C ARG A 51 3.64 11.34 4.57
N TYR A 52 2.46 11.60 4.01
CA TYR A 52 1.62 12.72 4.39
C TYR A 52 0.20 12.26 4.60
N GLN A 53 -0.48 12.85 5.58
CA GLN A 53 -1.90 12.61 5.84
C GLN A 53 -2.59 13.97 5.90
N PHE A 54 -3.59 14.15 5.03
CA PHE A 54 -4.36 15.39 4.97
C PHE A 54 -5.84 15.02 5.09
N GLY A 55 -6.35 14.94 6.32
CA GLY A 55 -7.72 14.51 6.50
C GLY A 55 -7.93 13.11 5.93
N GLY A 56 -8.76 12.99 4.91
CA GLY A 56 -9.01 11.70 4.27
C GLY A 56 -8.07 11.36 3.13
N GLU A 57 -6.96 12.05 2.97
CA GLU A 57 -6.03 11.83 1.87
C GLU A 57 -4.68 11.36 2.40
N TRP A 58 -4.24 10.20 1.95
CA TRP A 58 -2.94 9.64 2.30
C TRP A 58 -2.03 9.65 1.10
N VAL A 59 -0.83 10.23 1.27
CA VAL A 59 0.14 10.36 0.18
C VAL A 59 1.37 9.53 0.48
N TYR A 60 1.75 8.69 -0.48
CA TYR A 60 2.94 7.85 -0.41
C TYR A 60 3.94 8.28 -1.47
N THR A 61 5.20 8.40 -1.08
CA THR A 61 6.30 8.64 -2.01
C THR A 61 7.43 7.68 -1.66
N ALA A 62 8.22 7.30 -2.66
CA ALA A 62 9.40 6.49 -2.41
C ALA A 62 10.53 7.34 -1.83
N ASP A 63 11.36 6.74 -0.98
CA ASP A 63 12.53 7.42 -0.41
C ASP A 63 13.75 7.29 -1.32
N ASP A 64 13.54 7.03 -2.59
CA ASP A 64 14.60 6.86 -3.57
C ASP A 64 14.48 8.00 -4.60
N PRO A 65 15.49 8.87 -4.73
CA PRO A 65 15.41 9.98 -5.68
C PRO A 65 15.30 9.53 -7.15
N ARG A 66 15.56 8.26 -7.42
CA ARG A 66 15.39 7.72 -8.77
C ARG A 66 13.97 7.20 -9.00
N ASN A 67 13.15 7.17 -7.97
CA ASN A 67 11.75 6.73 -8.08
C ASN A 67 10.84 7.90 -7.73
N LEU A 68 10.31 8.57 -8.73
CA LEU A 68 9.45 9.73 -8.56
C LEU A 68 7.98 9.37 -8.48
N ALA A 69 7.66 8.10 -8.31
CA ALA A 69 6.27 7.66 -8.21
C ALA A 69 5.62 8.22 -6.96
N LYS A 70 4.35 8.56 -7.09
CA LYS A 70 3.53 9.07 -6.01
C LYS A 70 2.19 8.35 -6.02
N ALA A 71 1.80 7.81 -4.88
CA ALA A 71 0.50 7.16 -4.74
C ALA A 71 -0.33 7.96 -3.75
N THR A 72 -1.58 8.23 -4.10
CA THR A 72 -2.50 8.93 -3.24
C THR A 72 -3.75 8.08 -3.03
N LEU A 73 -4.16 7.93 -1.78
CA LEU A 73 -5.36 7.21 -1.42
C LEU A 73 -6.35 8.19 -0.81
N TYR A 74 -7.61 8.04 -1.18
CA TYR A 74 -8.69 8.89 -0.69
C TYR A 74 -9.65 8.03 0.12
N PHE A 75 -9.89 8.45 1.36
CA PHE A 75 -10.82 7.76 2.27
C PHE A 75 -12.11 8.53 2.35
N GLY A 76 -13.22 7.81 2.31
CA GLY A 76 -14.54 8.41 2.44
C GLY A 76 -14.96 8.63 3.88
N PRO A 77 -16.21 9.08 4.10
CA PRO A 77 -16.71 9.36 5.45
C PRO A 77 -16.74 8.12 6.36
N ASP A 78 -16.84 6.93 5.79
CA ASP A 78 -16.82 5.68 6.54
C ASP A 78 -15.40 5.17 6.78
N LYS A 79 -14.39 5.97 6.42
CA LYS A 79 -12.96 5.66 6.59
C LYS A 79 -12.54 4.41 5.82
N THR A 80 -13.10 4.22 4.63
CA THR A 80 -12.63 3.21 3.69
C THR A 80 -12.13 3.89 2.43
N VAL A 81 -11.28 3.19 1.68
CA VAL A 81 -10.71 3.73 0.44
C VAL A 81 -11.83 3.89 -0.59
N VAL A 82 -12.03 5.11 -1.06
CA VAL A 82 -13.01 5.41 -2.12
C VAL A 82 -12.34 5.76 -3.44
N GLY A 83 -11.05 6.06 -3.41
CA GLY A 83 -10.31 6.36 -4.63
C GLY A 83 -8.82 6.17 -4.42
N LYS A 84 -8.11 5.94 -5.51
CA LYS A 84 -6.66 5.84 -5.48
C LYS A 84 -6.08 6.35 -6.80
N ALA A 85 -4.90 6.96 -6.72
CA ALA A 85 -4.23 7.51 -7.89
C ALA A 85 -2.75 7.21 -7.82
N TRP A 86 -2.18 6.87 -8.97
CA TRP A 86 -0.75 6.66 -9.14
C TRP A 86 -0.24 7.65 -10.18
N GLN A 87 0.83 8.37 -9.86
CA GLN A 87 1.44 9.32 -10.76
C GLN A 87 2.95 9.09 -10.79
N ASN A 88 3.51 9.09 -11.98
CA ASN A 88 4.95 9.00 -12.16
C ASN A 88 5.35 9.91 -13.32
N PRO A 89 6.03 11.04 -13.05
CA PRO A 89 6.40 11.99 -14.09
C PRO A 89 7.34 11.40 -15.15
N GLU A 90 8.12 10.40 -14.77
CA GLU A 90 9.04 9.76 -15.71
C GLU A 90 8.38 8.66 -16.53
N LYS A 91 7.26 8.15 -16.05
CA LYS A 91 6.52 7.09 -16.72
C LYS A 91 5.03 7.43 -16.73
N PRO A 92 4.63 8.49 -17.44
CA PRO A 92 3.24 8.94 -17.37
C PRO A 92 2.25 7.93 -17.92
N TRP A 93 2.70 6.97 -18.70
CA TRP A 93 1.82 5.90 -19.19
C TRP A 93 1.40 4.94 -18.06
N GLU A 94 2.04 5.00 -16.89
CA GLU A 94 1.65 4.22 -15.73
C GLU A 94 0.64 4.93 -14.85
N ASN A 95 0.33 6.19 -15.13
CA ASN A 95 -0.62 6.94 -14.31
C ASN A 95 -1.97 6.24 -14.30
N LEU A 96 -2.58 6.21 -13.11
CA LEU A 96 -3.83 5.50 -12.91
C LEU A 96 -4.69 6.29 -11.95
N ARG A 97 -5.98 6.35 -12.23
CA ARG A 97 -6.99 6.91 -11.34
C ARG A 97 -8.13 5.94 -11.26
N GLU A 98 -8.51 5.56 -10.05
CA GLU A 98 -9.56 4.58 -9.84
C GLU A 98 -10.48 5.07 -8.73
N GLY A 99 -11.79 4.95 -8.94
CA GLY A 99 -12.77 5.37 -7.96
C GLY A 99 -12.93 6.88 -7.91
N GLN A 100 -13.24 7.40 -6.73
CA GLN A 100 -13.49 8.83 -6.53
C GLN A 100 -12.19 9.55 -6.26
N VAL A 101 -11.63 10.17 -7.28
CA VAL A 101 -10.38 10.91 -7.21
C VAL A 101 -10.67 12.36 -7.61
N PRO A 102 -10.35 13.35 -6.76
CA PRO A 102 -10.59 14.75 -7.11
C PRO A 102 -9.82 15.14 -8.37
N GLN A 103 -10.42 16.03 -9.16
CA GLN A 103 -9.73 16.56 -10.34
C GLN A 103 -8.61 17.50 -9.90
N PRO A 104 -7.49 17.51 -10.62
CA PRO A 104 -6.38 18.40 -10.30
C PRO A 104 -6.71 19.85 -10.55
#